data_a99c001fd629beba0b94e54cbfa5a48d
#
_entry.id   a99c001fd629beba0b94e54cbfa5a48d
#
_cell.length_a   1.000
_cell.length_b   1.000
_cell.length_c   1.000
_cell.angle_alpha   90.00
_cell.angle_beta   90.00
_cell.angle_gamma   90.00
#
_symmetry.space_group_name_H-M   'P 1'
#
loop_
_entity.id
_entity.type
_entity.pdbx_description
1 polymer ?
#
loop_
_entity_poly.entity_id
_entity_poly.type
_entity_poly.pdbx_seq_one_letter_code
_entity_poly.pdbx_strand_id
1 'polypeptide(L)'
;VTTPETSRLTAETIELDDDPEALFVLSLEQGWGDGAPILPPTDERIARILAATPHPPDHIVGVLPPRNGVCTVELAAVNAAMAGVEPAAFPLVLAALEAISAPEWNAFALTTTTSSVFPMLIANGPSRDALGINYRAGCLGGAAGRGSMTIGRAVSLCLRNVGGQKAGETSRTVFGQPARFGLCFGEWEERSPWPSLSQRRGFRADQDVVTVHGGKGTFPLADVNNDSAEDLAYTIAKSIAFPLNNWYLEPTGATGQLVLCIN
;
A
#
# COMPACT_ATOMS: atom_id res chain seq x y z
N VAL A 1 24.44 -9.71 -33.00
CA VAL A 1 23.79 -9.13 -31.82
C VAL A 1 22.34 -9.55 -31.93
N THR A 2 21.98 -10.65 -31.29
CA THR A 2 20.59 -11.10 -31.14
C THR A 2 19.89 -10.16 -30.21
N THR A 3 18.91 -9.42 -30.71
CA THR A 3 17.93 -8.69 -29.88
C THR A 3 17.28 -9.70 -28.94
N PRO A 4 17.22 -9.46 -27.63
CA PRO A 4 16.47 -10.35 -26.74
C PRO A 4 15.01 -10.35 -27.21
N GLU A 5 14.46 -11.55 -27.39
CA GLU A 5 13.03 -11.77 -27.61
C GLU A 5 12.30 -11.06 -26.46
N THR A 6 11.69 -9.92 -26.75
CA THR A 6 10.80 -9.23 -25.81
C THR A 6 9.71 -10.23 -25.45
N SER A 7 9.72 -10.73 -24.23
CA SER A 7 8.65 -11.55 -23.67
C SER A 7 7.34 -10.80 -23.93
N ARG A 8 6.49 -11.38 -24.76
CA ARG A 8 5.23 -10.77 -25.15
C ARG A 8 4.36 -10.68 -23.89
N LEU A 9 3.98 -9.47 -23.51
CA LEU A 9 3.02 -9.26 -22.43
C LEU A 9 1.73 -10.05 -22.73
N THR A 10 1.11 -10.58 -21.69
CA THR A 10 -0.11 -11.39 -21.81
C THR A 10 -1.37 -10.53 -21.68
N ALA A 11 -1.22 -9.29 -21.18
CA ALA A 11 -2.30 -8.32 -21.06
C ALA A 11 -2.81 -7.90 -22.44
N GLU A 12 -4.13 -7.75 -22.56
CA GLU A 12 -4.76 -7.20 -23.77
C GLU A 12 -4.32 -5.76 -23.99
N THR A 13 -3.94 -5.44 -25.24
CA THR A 13 -3.49 -4.11 -25.64
C THR A 13 -4.65 -3.34 -26.30
N ILE A 14 -4.83 -2.09 -25.91
CA ILE A 14 -5.84 -1.18 -26.48
C ILE A 14 -5.11 -0.02 -27.14
N GLU A 15 -5.53 0.33 -28.34
CA GLU A 15 -5.11 1.57 -28.99
C GLU A 15 -6.03 2.71 -28.57
N LEU A 16 -5.44 3.82 -28.16
CA LEU A 16 -6.14 5.02 -27.71
C LEU A 16 -5.44 6.24 -28.28
N ASP A 17 -6.19 7.31 -28.52
CA ASP A 17 -5.63 8.61 -28.88
C ASP A 17 -4.68 9.09 -27.78
N ASP A 18 -3.63 9.83 -28.16
CA ASP A 18 -2.65 10.40 -27.22
C ASP A 18 -3.24 11.60 -26.45
N ASP A 19 -4.34 11.31 -25.76
CA ASP A 19 -5.07 12.25 -24.91
C ASP A 19 -5.17 11.70 -23.49
N PRO A 20 -4.53 12.34 -22.50
CA PRO A 20 -4.58 11.92 -21.10
C PRO A 20 -6.00 11.90 -20.52
N GLU A 21 -6.88 12.81 -20.96
CA GLU A 21 -8.28 12.86 -20.49
C GLU A 21 -9.07 11.67 -21.04
N ALA A 22 -8.88 11.30 -22.30
CA ALA A 22 -9.51 10.12 -22.90
C ALA A 22 -9.10 8.84 -22.17
N LEU A 23 -7.82 8.69 -21.79
CA LEU A 23 -7.34 7.58 -20.98
C LEU A 23 -8.00 7.57 -19.59
N PHE A 24 -8.11 8.75 -18.96
CA PHE A 24 -8.74 8.85 -17.64
C PHE A 24 -10.21 8.43 -17.70
N VAL A 25 -10.98 8.96 -18.64
CA VAL A 25 -12.40 8.61 -18.83
C VAL A 25 -12.54 7.10 -19.10
N LEU A 26 -11.79 6.56 -20.04
CA LEU A 26 -11.80 5.13 -20.35
C LEU A 26 -11.49 4.27 -19.11
N SER A 27 -10.52 4.68 -18.29
CA SER A 27 -10.15 3.95 -17.09
C SER A 27 -11.30 3.85 -16.07
N LEU A 28 -12.14 4.88 -16.01
CA LEU A 28 -13.32 4.89 -15.14
C LEU A 28 -14.44 4.02 -15.73
N GLU A 29 -14.71 4.13 -17.04
CA GLU A 29 -15.73 3.34 -17.73
C GLU A 29 -15.45 1.84 -17.67
N GLN A 30 -14.19 1.45 -17.83
CA GLN A 30 -13.75 0.07 -17.74
C GLN A 30 -13.57 -0.41 -16.28
N GLY A 31 -13.66 0.50 -15.32
CA GLY A 31 -13.52 0.20 -13.90
C GLY A 31 -12.10 -0.10 -13.44
N TRP A 32 -11.07 0.26 -14.24
CA TRP A 32 -9.66 0.14 -13.84
C TRP A 32 -9.20 1.28 -12.92
N GLY A 33 -9.78 2.47 -13.14
CA GLY A 33 -9.45 3.66 -12.39
C GLY A 33 -10.04 3.66 -10.98
N ASP A 34 -9.40 4.39 -10.09
CA ASP A 34 -9.77 4.59 -8.70
C ASP A 34 -10.39 5.99 -8.44
N GLY A 35 -10.61 6.77 -9.49
CA GLY A 35 -11.13 8.14 -9.42
C GLY A 35 -10.07 9.22 -9.58
N ALA A 36 -8.80 8.85 -9.68
CA ALA A 36 -7.72 9.78 -10.04
C ALA A 36 -7.09 9.40 -11.39
N PRO A 37 -6.53 10.37 -12.13
CA PRO A 37 -5.85 10.11 -13.39
C PRO A 37 -4.80 9.02 -13.24
N ILE A 38 -4.69 8.17 -14.26
CA ILE A 38 -3.66 7.14 -14.36
C ILE A 38 -2.62 7.52 -15.42
N LEU A 39 -1.41 7.01 -15.29
CA LEU A 39 -0.44 7.07 -16.37
C LEU A 39 -0.68 5.92 -17.35
N PRO A 40 -0.47 6.12 -18.67
CA PRO A 40 -0.64 5.04 -19.64
C PRO A 40 0.36 3.90 -19.36
N PRO A 41 -0.12 2.67 -19.14
CA PRO A 41 0.75 1.50 -18.93
C PRO A 41 1.25 0.98 -20.28
N THR A 42 2.09 1.78 -20.96
CA THR A 42 2.69 1.39 -22.25
C THR A 42 3.67 0.25 -22.06
N ASP A 43 3.90 -0.54 -23.14
CA ASP A 43 4.88 -1.63 -23.15
C ASP A 43 6.25 -1.18 -22.64
N GLU A 44 6.71 0.00 -23.08
CA GLU A 44 7.99 0.56 -22.63
C GLU A 44 8.01 0.84 -21.13
N ARG A 45 6.92 1.39 -20.58
CA ARG A 45 6.84 1.69 -19.14
C ARG A 45 6.78 0.41 -18.34
N ILE A 46 5.99 -0.57 -18.76
CA ILE A 46 5.91 -1.89 -18.12
C ILE A 46 7.27 -2.58 -18.19
N ALA A 47 7.95 -2.59 -19.33
CA ALA A 47 9.27 -3.21 -19.48
C ALA A 47 10.30 -2.59 -18.51
N ARG A 48 10.30 -1.27 -18.34
CA ARG A 48 11.18 -0.60 -17.35
C ARG A 48 10.90 -1.01 -15.92
N ILE A 49 9.63 -1.20 -15.56
CA ILE A 49 9.24 -1.65 -14.23
C ILE A 49 9.65 -3.12 -14.02
N LEU A 50 9.39 -3.97 -15.00
CA LEU A 50 9.78 -5.39 -14.97
C LEU A 50 11.29 -5.58 -14.85
N ALA A 51 12.09 -4.71 -15.47
CA ALA A 51 13.55 -4.74 -15.36
C ALA A 51 14.08 -4.47 -13.93
N ALA A 52 13.26 -3.97 -13.01
CA ALA A 52 13.64 -3.70 -11.63
C ALA A 52 13.46 -4.90 -10.69
N THR A 53 13.02 -6.03 -11.18
CA THR A 53 12.86 -7.27 -10.40
C THR A 53 13.54 -8.44 -11.10
N PRO A 54 14.12 -9.42 -10.37
CA PRO A 54 14.65 -10.63 -10.96
C PRO A 54 13.57 -11.65 -11.33
N HIS A 55 12.33 -11.45 -10.89
CA HIS A 55 11.24 -12.38 -11.17
C HIS A 55 10.74 -12.25 -12.60
N PRO A 56 10.44 -13.37 -13.29
CA PRO A 56 9.84 -13.32 -14.61
C PRO A 56 8.39 -12.77 -14.55
N PRO A 57 7.87 -12.23 -15.67
CA PRO A 57 6.55 -11.61 -15.70
C PRO A 57 5.39 -12.51 -15.26
N ASP A 58 5.47 -13.81 -15.52
CA ASP A 58 4.47 -14.82 -15.16
C ASP A 58 4.61 -15.37 -13.73
N HIS A 59 5.64 -14.96 -13.00
CA HIS A 59 5.80 -15.34 -11.60
C HIS A 59 4.60 -14.88 -10.77
N ILE A 60 4.01 -15.82 -10.02
CA ILE A 60 2.84 -15.55 -9.17
C ILE A 60 3.31 -14.90 -7.87
N VAL A 61 2.90 -13.67 -7.65
CA VAL A 61 3.14 -12.90 -6.40
C VAL A 61 2.19 -13.35 -5.31
N GLY A 62 0.94 -13.66 -5.66
CA GLY A 62 -0.05 -14.14 -4.72
C GLY A 62 -1.46 -14.20 -5.31
N VAL A 63 -2.41 -14.60 -4.47
CA VAL A 63 -3.84 -14.62 -4.81
C VAL A 63 -4.55 -13.54 -4.02
N LEU A 64 -5.15 -12.60 -4.72
CA LEU A 64 -5.76 -11.41 -4.12
C LEU A 64 -7.28 -11.57 -4.01
N PRO A 65 -7.85 -11.56 -2.79
CA PRO A 65 -9.28 -11.55 -2.58
C PRO A 65 -9.88 -10.14 -2.86
N PRO A 66 -11.23 -10.03 -2.98
CA PRO A 66 -12.21 -11.07 -2.68
C PRO A 66 -12.54 -12.02 -3.84
N ARG A 67 -12.12 -11.72 -5.06
CA ARG A 67 -12.40 -12.58 -6.24
C ARG A 67 -11.32 -13.62 -6.48
N ASN A 68 -10.30 -13.67 -5.63
CA ASN A 68 -9.18 -14.60 -5.70
C ASN A 68 -8.43 -14.53 -7.05
N GLY A 69 -8.22 -13.31 -7.55
CA GLY A 69 -7.45 -13.09 -8.77
C GLY A 69 -5.98 -13.45 -8.55
N VAL A 70 -5.40 -14.19 -9.47
CA VAL A 70 -3.98 -14.51 -9.45
C VAL A 70 -3.19 -13.28 -9.88
N CYS A 71 -2.39 -12.74 -8.97
CA CYS A 71 -1.53 -11.59 -9.22
C CYS A 71 -0.16 -12.07 -9.70
N THR A 72 0.15 -11.83 -10.96
CA THR A 72 1.48 -12.05 -11.52
C THR A 72 2.32 -10.78 -11.40
N VAL A 73 3.63 -10.92 -11.57
CA VAL A 73 4.56 -9.78 -11.62
C VAL A 73 4.18 -8.82 -12.76
N GLU A 74 3.73 -9.34 -13.93
CA GLU A 74 3.23 -8.52 -15.03
C GLU A 74 2.01 -7.69 -14.62
N LEU A 75 0.99 -8.31 -14.02
CA LEU A 75 -0.22 -7.60 -13.58
C LEU A 75 0.09 -6.55 -12.50
N ALA A 76 1.01 -6.87 -11.59
CA ALA A 76 1.50 -5.90 -10.62
C ALA A 76 2.23 -4.74 -11.29
N ALA A 77 3.04 -4.99 -12.34
CA ALA A 77 3.77 -3.96 -13.08
C ALA A 77 2.82 -3.04 -13.87
N VAL A 78 1.76 -3.58 -14.48
CA VAL A 78 0.71 -2.78 -15.13
C VAL A 78 0.06 -1.80 -14.14
N ASN A 79 -0.36 -2.29 -12.97
CA ASN A 79 -0.97 -1.44 -11.95
C ASN A 79 0.03 -0.44 -11.34
N ALA A 80 1.30 -0.82 -11.19
CA ALA A 80 2.37 0.07 -10.77
C ALA A 80 2.63 1.18 -11.80
N ALA A 81 2.60 0.83 -13.11
CA ALA A 81 2.71 1.80 -14.20
C ALA A 81 1.56 2.82 -14.15
N MET A 82 0.32 2.34 -14.01
CA MET A 82 -0.88 3.18 -13.88
C MET A 82 -0.79 4.12 -12.68
N ALA A 83 -0.28 3.64 -11.55
CA ALA A 83 -0.08 4.45 -10.34
C ALA A 83 1.06 5.45 -10.45
N GLY A 84 1.98 5.30 -11.40
CA GLY A 84 3.17 6.14 -11.57
C GLY A 84 4.35 5.77 -10.69
N VAL A 85 4.47 4.50 -10.30
CA VAL A 85 5.59 3.97 -9.50
C VAL A 85 6.90 4.14 -10.26
N GLU A 86 7.94 4.60 -9.58
CA GLU A 86 9.31 4.55 -10.09
C GLU A 86 9.78 3.10 -10.15
N PRO A 87 10.45 2.67 -11.22
CA PRO A 87 10.90 1.29 -11.36
C PRO A 87 11.65 0.76 -10.13
N ALA A 88 12.55 1.56 -9.54
CA ALA A 88 13.31 1.18 -8.36
C ALA A 88 12.45 0.85 -7.12
N ALA A 89 11.20 1.36 -7.06
CA ALA A 89 10.28 1.10 -5.96
C ALA A 89 9.39 -0.14 -6.19
N PHE A 90 9.43 -0.74 -7.38
CA PHE A 90 8.60 -1.88 -7.72
C PHE A 90 8.82 -3.11 -6.82
N PRO A 91 10.06 -3.45 -6.41
CA PRO A 91 10.27 -4.54 -5.46
C PRO A 91 9.50 -4.39 -4.15
N LEU A 92 9.31 -3.17 -3.64
CA LEU A 92 8.49 -2.94 -2.43
C LEU A 92 6.99 -3.17 -2.70
N VAL A 93 6.51 -2.87 -3.90
CA VAL A 93 5.13 -3.19 -4.30
C VAL A 93 4.92 -4.70 -4.30
N LEU A 94 5.85 -5.48 -4.88
CA LEU A 94 5.79 -6.94 -4.89
C LEU A 94 5.80 -7.50 -3.46
N ALA A 95 6.75 -7.09 -2.64
CA ALA A 95 6.85 -7.52 -1.25
C ALA A 95 5.58 -7.20 -0.43
N ALA A 96 4.95 -6.04 -0.68
CA ALA A 96 3.69 -5.68 -0.04
C ALA A 96 2.53 -6.59 -0.48
N LEU A 97 2.45 -6.95 -1.77
CA LEU A 97 1.44 -7.86 -2.29
C LEU A 97 1.64 -9.30 -1.77
N GLU A 98 2.88 -9.76 -1.66
CA GLU A 98 3.21 -11.04 -1.02
C GLU A 98 2.76 -11.06 0.45
N ALA A 99 3.08 -10.01 1.21
CA ALA A 99 2.67 -9.88 2.60
C ALA A 99 1.14 -9.85 2.77
N ILE A 100 0.42 -9.18 1.85
CA ILE A 100 -1.06 -9.16 1.82
C ILE A 100 -1.63 -10.55 1.52
N SER A 101 -0.95 -11.32 0.68
CA SER A 101 -1.38 -12.68 0.29
C SER A 101 -1.09 -13.72 1.38
N ALA A 102 -0.28 -13.39 2.38
CA ALA A 102 -0.02 -14.27 3.52
C ALA A 102 -1.29 -14.48 4.37
N PRO A 103 -1.55 -15.71 4.83
CA PRO A 103 -2.76 -16.04 5.62
C PRO A 103 -2.94 -15.17 6.86
N GLU A 104 -1.85 -14.75 7.48
CA GLU A 104 -1.81 -13.94 8.71
C GLU A 104 -2.44 -12.55 8.52
N TRP A 105 -2.38 -12.00 7.30
CA TRP A 105 -3.00 -10.72 7.00
C TRP A 105 -4.52 -10.83 6.84
N ASN A 106 -5.04 -12.02 6.62
CA ASN A 106 -6.47 -12.30 6.45
C ASN A 106 -7.14 -11.39 5.39
N ALA A 107 -6.52 -11.35 4.21
CA ALA A 107 -6.89 -10.45 3.12
C ALA A 107 -8.38 -10.50 2.76
N PHE A 108 -8.99 -11.70 2.77
CA PHE A 108 -10.41 -11.86 2.44
C PHE A 108 -11.31 -11.07 3.41
N ALA A 109 -11.12 -11.25 4.72
CA ALA A 109 -11.93 -10.54 5.71
C ALA A 109 -11.71 -9.02 5.63
N LEU A 110 -10.46 -8.57 5.46
CA LEU A 110 -10.12 -7.15 5.42
C LEU A 110 -10.60 -6.44 4.15
N THR A 111 -10.70 -7.14 3.02
CA THR A 111 -11.19 -6.56 1.76
C THR A 111 -12.71 -6.53 1.63
N THR A 112 -13.43 -7.39 2.36
CA THR A 112 -14.90 -7.52 2.26
C THR A 112 -15.68 -6.85 3.39
N THR A 113 -15.02 -6.48 4.48
CA THR A 113 -15.62 -5.90 5.69
C THR A 113 -16.44 -4.63 5.44
N THR A 114 -17.36 -4.33 6.35
CA THR A 114 -18.07 -3.04 6.41
C THR A 114 -17.18 -1.89 6.90
N SER A 115 -16.08 -2.21 7.56
CA SER A 115 -15.06 -1.23 7.97
C SER A 115 -14.25 -0.73 6.78
N SER A 116 -13.71 0.47 6.90
CA SER A 116 -12.92 1.11 5.85
C SER A 116 -11.44 0.68 5.92
N VAL A 117 -11.18 -0.62 5.94
CA VAL A 117 -9.82 -1.15 6.04
C VAL A 117 -9.03 -0.88 4.77
N PHE A 118 -7.76 -0.56 4.93
CA PHE A 118 -6.79 -0.33 3.86
C PHE A 118 -5.42 -0.91 4.23
N PRO A 119 -4.61 -1.31 3.24
CA PRO A 119 -3.22 -1.64 3.49
C PRO A 119 -2.43 -0.38 3.87
N MET A 120 -1.91 -0.33 5.07
CA MET A 120 -0.95 0.67 5.50
C MET A 120 0.44 0.09 5.37
N LEU A 121 1.27 0.71 4.54
CA LEU A 121 2.63 0.27 4.23
C LEU A 121 3.63 1.09 5.03
N ILE A 122 4.45 0.42 5.83
CA ILE A 122 5.53 1.04 6.59
C ILE A 122 6.85 0.55 6.02
N ALA A 123 7.62 1.47 5.43
CA ALA A 123 8.90 1.17 4.82
C ALA A 123 10.06 1.40 5.79
N ASN A 124 10.94 0.44 5.87
CA ASN A 124 12.20 0.49 6.59
C ASN A 124 13.37 0.25 5.64
N GLY A 125 14.56 0.69 6.03
CA GLY A 125 15.79 0.42 5.30
C GLY A 125 16.40 1.64 4.61
N PRO A 126 17.56 1.46 3.98
CA PRO A 126 18.38 2.56 3.47
C PRO A 126 17.81 3.28 2.24
N SER A 127 16.95 2.63 1.46
CA SER A 127 16.50 3.17 0.16
C SER A 127 15.34 4.17 0.25
N ARG A 128 14.82 4.48 1.44
CA ARG A 128 13.63 5.34 1.63
C ARG A 128 13.75 6.70 0.92
N ASP A 129 14.88 7.41 1.06
CA ASP A 129 15.10 8.70 0.40
C ASP A 129 15.19 8.53 -1.13
N ALA A 130 15.93 7.55 -1.62
CA ALA A 130 16.09 7.28 -3.04
C ALA A 130 14.77 6.88 -3.72
N LEU A 131 13.88 6.22 -2.98
CA LEU A 131 12.56 5.82 -3.45
C LEU A 131 11.49 6.91 -3.26
N GLY A 132 11.85 8.07 -2.72
CA GLY A 132 10.94 9.18 -2.47
C GLY A 132 9.84 8.84 -1.45
N ILE A 133 10.16 7.99 -0.47
CA ILE A 133 9.27 7.63 0.64
C ILE A 133 9.49 8.61 1.78
N ASN A 134 8.47 9.38 2.12
CA ASN A 134 8.55 10.32 3.22
C ASN A 134 8.43 9.60 4.57
N TYR A 135 9.34 9.92 5.48
CA TYR A 135 9.36 9.45 6.87
C TYR A 135 9.54 10.60 7.88
N ARG A 136 9.44 11.86 7.38
CA ARG A 136 9.59 13.09 8.15
C ARG A 136 8.24 13.80 8.30
N ALA A 137 8.23 15.11 8.36
CA ALA A 137 7.01 15.88 8.48
C ALA A 137 5.99 15.53 7.40
N GLY A 138 4.74 15.30 7.80
CA GLY A 138 3.63 14.98 6.89
C GLY A 138 3.68 13.58 6.27
N CYS A 139 4.40 12.62 6.85
CA CYS A 139 4.61 11.30 6.25
C CYS A 139 3.34 10.43 6.16
N LEU A 140 2.33 10.66 7.01
CA LEU A 140 1.13 9.81 7.07
C LEU A 140 0.08 10.15 6.00
N GLY A 141 0.49 10.59 4.84
CA GLY A 141 -0.41 10.81 3.70
C GLY A 141 -0.45 12.25 3.19
N GLY A 142 -1.38 12.55 2.30
CA GLY A 142 -1.45 13.83 1.63
C GLY A 142 -0.31 14.03 0.62
N ALA A 143 0.24 15.22 0.49
CA ALA A 143 1.32 15.55 -0.44
C ALA A 143 2.69 15.04 0.06
N ALA A 144 2.80 13.76 0.35
CA ALA A 144 3.94 13.16 1.04
C ALA A 144 5.11 12.74 0.12
N GLY A 145 5.05 13.07 -1.16
CA GLY A 145 6.07 12.70 -2.16
C GLY A 145 5.67 11.53 -3.05
N ARG A 146 6.40 11.36 -4.15
CA ARG A 146 6.05 10.41 -5.21
C ARG A 146 6.01 8.97 -4.70
N GLY A 147 7.08 8.50 -4.04
CA GLY A 147 7.16 7.12 -3.55
C GLY A 147 6.03 6.79 -2.57
N SER A 148 5.83 7.66 -1.56
CA SER A 148 4.74 7.48 -0.59
C SER A 148 3.36 7.40 -1.23
N MET A 149 3.09 8.17 -2.28
CA MET A 149 1.77 8.17 -2.92
C MET A 149 1.60 7.02 -3.89
N THR A 150 2.61 6.74 -4.74
CA THR A 150 2.46 5.79 -5.84
C THR A 150 2.58 4.34 -5.41
N ILE A 151 3.43 4.02 -4.42
CA ILE A 151 3.59 2.64 -3.92
C ILE A 151 2.28 2.15 -3.28
N GLY A 152 1.71 2.93 -2.36
CA GLY A 152 0.45 2.59 -1.72
C GLY A 152 -0.71 2.48 -2.71
N ARG A 153 -0.77 3.42 -3.69
CA ARG A 153 -1.79 3.40 -4.75
C ARG A 153 -1.67 2.18 -5.65
N ALA A 154 -0.45 1.77 -6.02
CA ALA A 154 -0.24 0.57 -6.85
C ALA A 154 -0.78 -0.69 -6.17
N VAL A 155 -0.53 -0.85 -4.87
CA VAL A 155 -1.08 -1.96 -4.08
C VAL A 155 -2.61 -1.91 -4.05
N SER A 156 -3.20 -0.72 -3.84
CA SER A 156 -4.65 -0.53 -3.86
C SER A 156 -5.26 -0.83 -5.24
N LEU A 157 -4.59 -0.44 -6.33
CA LEU A 157 -5.01 -0.79 -7.69
C LEU A 157 -4.92 -2.30 -7.97
N CYS A 158 -3.89 -2.99 -7.48
CA CYS A 158 -3.82 -4.45 -7.57
C CYS A 158 -4.99 -5.13 -6.83
N LEU A 159 -5.29 -4.70 -5.61
CA LEU A 159 -6.46 -5.22 -4.87
C LEU A 159 -7.78 -4.94 -5.61
N ARG A 160 -7.89 -3.78 -6.27
CA ARG A 160 -9.06 -3.42 -7.07
C ARG A 160 -9.15 -4.23 -8.36
N ASN A 161 -8.11 -4.23 -9.17
CA ASN A 161 -8.14 -4.71 -10.56
C ASN A 161 -7.91 -6.22 -10.66
N VAL A 162 -7.01 -6.76 -9.84
CA VAL A 162 -6.73 -8.20 -9.79
C VAL A 162 -7.61 -8.87 -8.73
N GLY A 163 -7.63 -8.32 -7.51
CA GLY A 163 -8.42 -8.87 -6.41
C GLY A 163 -9.94 -8.64 -6.55
N GLY A 164 -10.34 -7.65 -7.31
CA GLY A 164 -11.74 -7.30 -7.51
C GLY A 164 -12.38 -6.58 -6.31
N GLN A 165 -11.58 -5.90 -5.48
CA GLN A 165 -12.08 -5.11 -4.35
C GLN A 165 -12.73 -3.81 -4.83
N LYS A 166 -14.04 -3.82 -5.01
CA LYS A 166 -14.81 -2.64 -5.42
C LYS A 166 -15.86 -2.27 -4.38
N ALA A 167 -15.89 -1.00 -3.98
CA ALA A 167 -16.85 -0.50 -3.01
C ALA A 167 -18.28 -0.60 -3.55
N GLY A 168 -19.20 -1.09 -2.72
CA GLY A 168 -20.60 -1.32 -3.11
C GLY A 168 -20.86 -2.64 -3.84
N GLU A 169 -19.81 -3.29 -4.38
CA GLU A 169 -19.93 -4.59 -5.04
C GLU A 169 -19.42 -5.72 -4.13
N THR A 170 -18.12 -5.81 -3.97
CA THR A 170 -17.43 -6.86 -3.21
C THR A 170 -16.99 -6.37 -1.84
N SER A 171 -16.53 -5.13 -1.73
CA SER A 171 -16.24 -4.48 -0.46
C SER A 171 -17.50 -3.85 0.13
N ARG A 172 -17.83 -4.21 1.36
CA ARG A 172 -19.03 -3.72 2.06
C ARG A 172 -18.76 -2.47 2.89
N THR A 173 -17.63 -1.80 2.67
CA THR A 173 -17.28 -0.57 3.40
C THR A 173 -18.43 0.45 3.34
N VAL A 174 -18.80 0.99 4.52
CA VAL A 174 -19.96 1.89 4.64
C VAL A 174 -19.58 3.31 4.22
N PHE A 175 -18.57 3.91 4.85
CA PHE A 175 -18.19 5.30 4.59
C PHE A 175 -16.92 5.44 3.75
N GLY A 176 -16.01 4.47 3.79
CA GLY A 176 -14.68 4.62 3.20
C GLY A 176 -13.79 5.57 4.04
N GLN A 177 -12.58 5.81 3.54
CA GLN A 177 -11.66 6.81 4.06
C GLN A 177 -10.57 7.12 3.03
N PRO A 178 -9.90 8.31 3.09
CA PRO A 178 -8.90 8.72 2.09
C PRO A 178 -7.72 7.75 1.94
N ALA A 179 -7.25 7.13 3.02
CA ALA A 179 -6.12 6.20 2.99
C ALA A 179 -6.38 4.91 2.20
N ARG A 180 -7.62 4.63 1.81
CA ARG A 180 -7.95 3.54 0.86
C ARG A 180 -7.45 3.81 -0.55
N PHE A 181 -7.17 5.04 -0.88
CA PHE A 181 -6.48 5.40 -2.12
C PHE A 181 -5.04 4.86 -2.15
N GLY A 182 -4.38 4.86 -0.99
CA GLY A 182 -3.05 4.31 -0.76
C GLY A 182 -2.36 5.03 0.39
N LEU A 183 -1.67 4.31 1.23
CA LEU A 183 -0.85 4.87 2.30
C LEU A 183 0.46 4.10 2.40
N CYS A 184 1.56 4.80 2.12
CA CYS A 184 2.92 4.32 2.33
C CYS A 184 3.77 5.42 2.96
N PHE A 185 4.47 5.09 4.02
CA PHE A 185 5.40 6.01 4.69
C PHE A 185 6.57 5.23 5.27
N GLY A 186 7.67 5.94 5.56
CA GLY A 186 8.83 5.35 6.21
C GLY A 186 8.86 5.61 7.70
N GLU A 187 9.59 4.77 8.42
CA GLU A 187 10.00 5.03 9.81
C GLU A 187 11.24 5.93 9.80
N TRP A 188 11.30 6.91 10.70
CA TRP A 188 12.51 7.74 10.88
C TRP A 188 13.51 7.02 11.81
N GLU A 189 14.15 6.02 11.27
CA GLU A 189 15.04 5.11 12.01
C GLU A 189 16.21 5.83 12.66
N GLU A 190 16.76 6.85 12.00
CA GLU A 190 17.90 7.64 12.45
C GLU A 190 17.59 8.52 13.68
N ARG A 191 16.32 8.74 13.95
CA ARG A 191 15.85 9.53 15.12
C ARG A 191 15.19 8.68 16.18
N SER A 192 14.90 7.42 15.87
CA SER A 192 14.29 6.50 16.83
C SER A 192 15.28 6.15 17.95
N PRO A 193 14.87 6.23 19.22
CA PRO A 193 15.68 5.72 20.33
C PRO A 193 15.62 4.19 20.46
N TRP A 194 14.77 3.54 19.67
CA TRP A 194 14.59 2.08 19.66
C TRP A 194 15.08 1.47 18.34
N PRO A 195 15.36 0.16 18.32
CA PRO A 195 15.53 -0.55 17.06
C PRO A 195 14.29 -0.35 16.15
N SER A 196 14.52 -0.21 14.85
CA SER A 196 13.43 -0.02 13.89
C SER A 196 12.41 -1.17 13.92
N LEU A 197 11.21 -0.93 13.37
CA LEU A 197 10.16 -1.94 13.28
C LEU A 197 10.66 -3.20 12.55
N SER A 198 11.42 -3.03 11.47
CA SER A 198 12.02 -4.14 10.73
C SER A 198 13.02 -4.94 11.58
N GLN A 199 13.90 -4.26 12.31
CA GLN A 199 14.87 -4.92 13.19
C GLN A 199 14.19 -5.69 14.32
N ARG A 200 13.14 -5.14 14.93
CA ARG A 200 12.34 -5.83 15.95
C ARG A 200 11.62 -7.07 15.40
N ARG A 201 11.46 -7.16 14.08
CA ARG A 201 10.91 -8.32 13.38
C ARG A 201 11.96 -9.26 12.81
N GLY A 202 13.25 -9.03 13.12
CA GLY A 202 14.36 -9.94 12.81
C GLY A 202 15.08 -9.63 11.49
N PHE A 203 14.77 -8.51 10.83
CA PHE A 203 15.50 -8.08 9.64
C PHE A 203 16.76 -7.30 10.01
N ARG A 204 17.76 -7.28 9.12
CA ARG A 204 18.97 -6.47 9.31
C ARG A 204 18.67 -5.00 8.94
N ALA A 205 19.44 -4.08 9.54
CA ALA A 205 19.30 -2.64 9.28
C ALA A 205 19.65 -2.21 7.85
N ASP A 206 20.40 -3.03 7.11
CA ASP A 206 20.80 -2.80 5.73
C ASP A 206 19.81 -3.35 4.68
N GLN A 207 18.70 -3.91 5.11
CA GLN A 207 17.65 -4.45 4.25
C GLN A 207 16.50 -3.47 4.11
N ASP A 208 16.02 -3.31 2.87
CA ASP A 208 14.75 -2.65 2.61
C ASP A 208 13.61 -3.62 2.93
N VAL A 209 12.69 -3.18 3.77
CA VAL A 209 11.57 -3.99 4.28
C VAL A 209 10.29 -3.18 4.22
N VAL A 210 9.20 -3.82 3.85
CA VAL A 210 7.86 -3.26 3.98
C VAL A 210 7.05 -4.07 4.98
N THR A 211 6.49 -3.40 5.97
CA THR A 211 5.49 -3.98 6.87
C THR A 211 4.10 -3.56 6.41
N VAL A 212 3.19 -4.52 6.27
CA VAL A 212 1.80 -4.25 5.89
C VAL A 212 0.89 -4.41 7.10
N HIS A 213 0.14 -3.36 7.40
CA HIS A 213 -0.84 -3.35 8.48
C HIS A 213 -2.24 -3.06 7.93
N GLY A 214 -3.26 -3.78 8.39
CA GLY A 214 -4.67 -3.54 8.05
C GLY A 214 -5.21 -2.34 8.83
N GLY A 215 -4.98 -1.11 8.32
CA GLY A 215 -5.41 0.11 8.98
C GLY A 215 -6.90 0.36 8.86
N LYS A 216 -7.52 0.88 9.93
CA LYS A 216 -8.93 1.33 9.92
C LYS A 216 -9.07 2.85 9.89
N GLY A 217 -8.03 3.57 10.27
CA GLY A 217 -7.98 5.02 10.34
C GLY A 217 -6.72 5.49 11.04
N THR A 218 -6.45 6.78 10.94
CA THR A 218 -5.40 7.47 11.68
C THR A 218 -6.05 8.43 12.67
N PHE A 219 -5.62 8.39 13.92
CA PHE A 219 -6.13 9.27 14.98
C PHE A 219 -4.96 10.11 15.50
N PRO A 220 -4.98 11.43 15.25
CA PRO A 220 -3.95 12.31 15.78
C PRO A 220 -4.11 12.45 17.29
N LEU A 221 -2.98 12.42 17.98
CA LEU A 221 -2.87 12.77 19.40
C LEU A 221 -1.81 13.85 19.50
N ALA A 222 -2.12 14.95 20.15
CA ALA A 222 -1.18 16.01 20.44
C ALA A 222 -1.02 16.15 21.94
N ASP A 223 0.21 16.13 22.39
CA ASP A 223 0.58 16.46 23.77
C ASP A 223 1.45 17.70 23.79
N VAL A 224 1.02 18.71 24.51
CA VAL A 224 1.70 20.01 24.64
C VAL A 224 1.92 20.45 26.09
N ASN A 225 1.42 19.68 27.04
CA ASN A 225 1.36 20.10 28.44
C ASN A 225 1.87 19.07 29.46
N ASN A 226 2.10 17.82 29.06
CA ASN A 226 2.54 16.80 29.99
C ASN A 226 4.07 16.90 30.22
N ASP A 227 4.46 17.03 31.48
CA ASP A 227 5.86 17.14 31.88
C ASP A 227 6.45 15.80 32.33
N SER A 228 5.64 14.75 32.39
CA SER A 228 6.07 13.42 32.81
C SER A 228 5.70 12.34 31.81
N ALA A 229 6.49 11.28 31.77
CA ALA A 229 6.21 10.09 30.96
C ALA A 229 4.90 9.40 31.38
N GLU A 230 4.54 9.52 32.64
CA GLU A 230 3.34 8.91 33.24
C GLU A 230 2.08 9.61 32.74
N ASP A 231 2.07 10.95 32.75
CA ASP A 231 0.95 11.75 32.22
C ASP A 231 0.81 11.60 30.71
N LEU A 232 1.92 11.54 29.98
CA LEU A 232 1.91 11.24 28.54
C LEU A 232 1.31 9.85 28.27
N ALA A 233 1.73 8.82 29.01
CA ALA A 233 1.19 7.47 28.87
C ALA A 233 -0.33 7.43 29.20
N TYR A 234 -0.76 8.16 30.21
CA TYR A 234 -2.18 8.27 30.54
C TYR A 234 -2.98 8.96 29.42
N THR A 235 -2.44 10.06 28.88
CA THR A 235 -3.05 10.78 27.74
C THR A 235 -3.16 9.90 26.51
N ILE A 236 -2.11 9.14 26.16
CA ILE A 236 -2.14 8.17 25.09
C ILE A 236 -3.21 7.11 25.34
N ALA A 237 -3.24 6.51 26.53
CA ALA A 237 -4.20 5.46 26.86
C ALA A 237 -5.65 5.95 26.77
N LYS A 238 -5.94 7.15 27.25
CA LYS A 238 -7.27 7.76 27.16
C LYS A 238 -7.68 8.07 25.72
N SER A 239 -6.74 8.56 24.91
CA SER A 239 -7.00 8.90 23.51
C SER A 239 -7.26 7.66 22.66
N ILE A 240 -6.58 6.55 22.93
CA ILE A 240 -6.77 5.27 22.25
C ILE A 240 -8.06 4.59 22.70
N ALA A 241 -8.46 4.74 23.95
CA ALA A 241 -9.64 4.08 24.50
C ALA A 241 -10.92 4.45 23.76
N PHE A 242 -11.06 5.70 23.29
CA PHE A 242 -12.27 6.17 22.62
C PHE A 242 -12.55 5.42 21.30
N PRO A 243 -11.65 5.35 20.31
CA PRO A 243 -11.91 4.63 19.07
C PRO A 243 -11.96 3.11 19.21
N LEU A 244 -11.34 2.56 20.25
CA LEU A 244 -11.30 1.13 20.51
C LEU A 244 -12.38 0.66 21.49
N ASN A 245 -13.01 1.56 22.22
CA ASN A 245 -14.05 1.25 23.21
C ASN A 245 -15.39 0.91 22.54
N ASN A 246 -15.37 -0.13 21.73
CA ASN A 246 -16.56 -0.66 21.07
C ASN A 246 -16.88 -2.04 21.64
N TRP A 247 -17.57 -2.05 22.75
CA TRP A 247 -17.90 -3.28 23.48
C TRP A 247 -18.76 -4.27 22.70
N TYR A 248 -19.46 -3.84 21.64
CA TYR A 248 -20.15 -4.74 20.72
C TYR A 248 -19.21 -5.64 19.93
N LEU A 249 -17.95 -5.19 19.79
CA LEU A 249 -16.93 -5.91 19.04
C LEU A 249 -15.90 -6.55 19.99
N GLU A 250 -16.24 -6.75 21.25
CA GLU A 250 -15.35 -7.33 22.26
C GLU A 250 -14.60 -8.58 21.77
N PRO A 251 -15.25 -9.58 21.11
CA PRO A 251 -14.54 -10.72 20.57
C PRO A 251 -13.53 -10.38 19.47
N THR A 252 -13.73 -9.31 18.72
CA THR A 252 -12.84 -8.86 17.65
C THR A 252 -11.83 -7.82 18.14
N GLY A 253 -12.16 -7.07 19.19
CA GLY A 253 -11.27 -6.12 19.84
C GLY A 253 -10.02 -6.77 20.42
N ALA A 254 -10.13 -7.99 20.91
CA ALA A 254 -9.02 -8.77 21.43
C ALA A 254 -7.97 -9.16 20.37
N THR A 255 -8.31 -9.10 19.08
CA THR A 255 -7.42 -9.42 17.97
C THR A 255 -6.91 -8.20 17.21
N GLY A 256 -7.34 -7.01 17.60
CA GLY A 256 -6.90 -5.75 17.00
C GLY A 256 -5.43 -5.46 17.29
N GLN A 257 -4.73 -4.89 16.31
CA GLN A 257 -3.36 -4.40 16.45
C GLN A 257 -3.34 -2.88 16.34
N LEU A 258 -2.53 -2.25 17.17
CA LEU A 258 -2.32 -0.81 17.17
C LEU A 258 -0.92 -0.49 16.66
N VAL A 259 -0.83 0.46 15.75
CA VAL A 259 0.44 1.09 15.37
C VAL A 259 0.47 2.48 15.99
N LEU A 260 1.43 2.73 16.87
CA LEU A 260 1.67 4.04 17.47
C LEU A 260 2.86 4.69 16.79
N CYS A 261 2.61 5.82 16.11
CA CYS A 261 3.66 6.65 15.53
C CYS A 261 3.95 7.81 16.49
N ILE A 262 5.19 7.94 16.91
CA ILE A 262 5.66 8.98 17.84
C ILE A 262 6.66 9.85 17.08
N ASN A 263 6.55 11.17 17.20
CA ASN A 263 7.49 12.14 16.61
C ASN A 263 8.27 12.91 17.68
#